data_32aa374d09daa1a76cb301c207aeeafe
#
_entry.id   32aa374d09daa1a76cb301c207aeeafe
#
_cell.length_a   1.000
_cell.length_b   1.000
_cell.length_c   1.000
_cell.angle_alpha   90.00
_cell.angle_beta   90.00
_cell.angle_gamma   90.00
#
_symmetry.space_group_name_H-M   'P 1'
#
loop_
_entity.id
_entity.type
_entity.pdbx_description
1 polymer ?
#
loop_
_entity_poly.entity_id
_entity_poly.type
_entity_poly.pdbx_seq_one_letter_code
_entity_poly.pdbx_strand_id
1 'polypeptide(L)'
;MPWSRTRVSIFIAVLALIAAAIAIYGNQQGARQELQQRAEAIAGGNATHGQVLFAEKGCGGCHTLKGVTQAAGLVGPPLDGVGQRAMIAGMLANNPDNLARWIREPQTVVPGNAMPNLPMSKQDSRDLAAFLYSKG
;
A
#
# COMPACT_ATOMS: atom_id res chain seq x y z
N MET A 1 52.76 10.97 8.67
CA MET A 1 52.53 11.12 7.22
C MET A 1 51.34 12.05 7.01
N PRO A 2 51.49 13.22 6.36
CA PRO A 2 50.33 14.08 6.11
C PRO A 2 49.44 13.41 5.08
N TRP A 3 48.13 13.32 5.36
CA TRP A 3 47.13 12.83 4.44
C TRP A 3 47.15 13.73 3.18
N SER A 4 47.23 13.13 2.01
CA SER A 4 47.20 13.92 0.78
C SER A 4 45.86 14.65 0.66
N ARG A 5 45.87 15.89 0.19
CA ARG A 5 44.68 16.73 -0.01
C ARG A 5 43.57 15.96 -0.75
N THR A 6 43.93 15.11 -1.70
CA THR A 6 43.07 14.26 -2.47
C THR A 6 42.29 13.24 -1.62
N ARG A 7 42.97 12.60 -0.64
CA ARG A 7 42.32 11.62 0.25
C ARG A 7 41.30 12.28 1.17
N VAL A 8 41.61 13.48 1.68
CA VAL A 8 40.67 14.26 2.49
C VAL A 8 39.47 14.70 1.68
N SER A 9 39.65 15.16 0.43
CA SER A 9 38.55 15.54 -0.45
C SER A 9 37.64 14.36 -0.79
N ILE A 10 38.21 13.19 -1.06
CA ILE A 10 37.43 11.96 -1.31
C ILE A 10 36.62 11.58 -0.07
N PHE A 11 37.23 11.64 1.11
CA PHE A 11 36.54 11.31 2.36
C PHE A 11 35.36 12.25 2.65
N ILE A 12 35.53 13.56 2.44
CA ILE A 12 34.45 14.54 2.58
C ILE A 12 33.34 14.29 1.55
N ALA A 13 33.67 13.99 0.29
CA ALA A 13 32.68 13.68 -0.71
C ALA A 13 31.85 12.43 -0.37
N VAL A 14 32.51 11.38 0.13
CA VAL A 14 31.82 10.16 0.57
C VAL A 14 30.86 10.44 1.74
N LEU A 15 31.31 11.20 2.74
CA LEU A 15 30.46 11.59 3.86
C LEU A 15 29.24 12.41 3.41
N ALA A 16 29.44 13.33 2.48
CA ALA A 16 28.36 14.13 1.91
C ALA A 16 27.32 13.26 1.16
N LEU A 17 27.79 12.27 0.40
CA LEU A 17 26.90 11.32 -0.29
C LEU A 17 26.10 10.46 0.70
N ILE A 18 26.75 9.97 1.75
CA ILE A 18 26.06 9.20 2.80
C ILE A 18 25.01 10.06 3.51
N ALA A 19 25.35 11.30 3.86
CA ALA A 19 24.41 12.22 4.49
C ALA A 19 23.19 12.52 3.58
N ALA A 20 23.43 12.74 2.28
CA ALA A 20 22.38 12.93 1.31
C ALA A 20 21.48 11.68 1.18
N ALA A 21 22.06 10.48 1.11
CA ALA A 21 21.31 9.23 1.05
C ALA A 21 20.44 9.03 2.31
N ILE A 22 20.96 9.30 3.50
CA ILE A 22 20.20 9.23 4.75
C ILE A 22 19.05 10.24 4.76
N ALA A 23 19.30 11.48 4.29
CA ALA A 23 18.26 12.49 4.23
C ALA A 23 17.14 12.12 3.25
N ILE A 24 17.48 11.61 2.07
CA ILE A 24 16.49 11.12 1.07
C ILE A 24 15.69 9.95 1.66
N TYR A 25 16.36 8.98 2.28
CA TYR A 25 15.70 7.84 2.90
C TYR A 25 14.74 8.28 4.01
N GLY A 26 15.18 9.17 4.90
CA GLY A 26 14.34 9.71 5.98
C GLY A 26 13.12 10.45 5.45
N ASN A 27 13.29 11.28 4.41
CA ASN A 27 12.18 11.98 3.78
C ASN A 27 11.15 11.03 3.13
N GLN A 28 11.62 9.97 2.47
CA GLN A 28 10.74 8.95 1.89
C GLN A 28 9.95 8.18 2.96
N GLN A 29 10.58 7.86 4.08
CA GLN A 29 9.89 7.19 5.20
C GLN A 29 8.83 8.11 5.83
N GLY A 30 9.15 9.40 6.01
CA GLY A 30 8.18 10.38 6.51
C GLY A 30 6.95 10.49 5.61
N ALA A 31 7.15 10.60 4.30
CA ALA A 31 6.05 10.65 3.33
C ALA A 31 5.17 9.38 3.35
N ARG A 32 5.78 8.21 3.48
CA ARG A 32 5.03 6.94 3.59
C ARG A 32 4.20 6.88 4.87
N GLN A 33 4.76 7.30 6.00
CA GLN A 33 4.04 7.34 7.28
C GLN A 33 2.85 8.29 7.22
N GLU A 34 3.02 9.46 6.60
CA GLU A 34 1.93 10.42 6.44
C GLU A 34 0.80 9.86 5.57
N LEU A 35 1.11 9.21 4.44
CA LEU A 35 0.12 8.55 3.60
C LEU A 35 -0.61 7.44 4.36
N GLN A 36 0.10 6.64 5.14
CA GLN A 36 -0.49 5.60 5.96
C GLN A 36 -1.44 6.19 7.01
N GLN A 37 -1.02 7.19 7.75
CA GLN A 37 -1.86 7.84 8.76
C GLN A 37 -3.13 8.45 8.16
N ARG A 38 -3.01 9.10 7.00
CA ARG A 38 -4.17 9.64 6.27
C ARG A 38 -5.12 8.52 5.83
N ALA A 39 -4.58 7.44 5.28
CA ALA A 39 -5.36 6.29 4.85
C ALA A 39 -6.10 5.64 6.02
N GLU A 40 -5.45 5.47 7.17
CA GLU A 40 -6.03 4.94 8.40
C GLU A 40 -7.13 5.84 8.94
N ALA A 41 -6.90 7.16 8.96
CA ALA A 41 -7.90 8.13 9.41
C ALA A 41 -9.15 8.14 8.53
N ILE A 42 -8.97 8.03 7.20
CA ILE A 42 -10.09 8.02 6.24
C ILE A 42 -10.85 6.69 6.30
N ALA A 43 -10.16 5.55 6.34
CA ALA A 43 -10.79 4.24 6.29
C ALA A 43 -11.33 3.76 7.66
N GLY A 44 -10.89 4.37 8.75
CA GLY A 44 -11.20 3.88 10.10
C GLY A 44 -10.61 2.50 10.37
N GLY A 45 -9.43 2.21 9.81
CA GLY A 45 -8.75 0.92 9.89
C GLY A 45 -7.25 1.06 10.13
N ASN A 46 -6.57 -0.05 10.36
CA ASN A 46 -5.12 -0.16 10.56
C ASN A 46 -4.45 -0.71 9.31
N ALA A 47 -3.66 0.09 8.61
CA ALA A 47 -3.03 -0.29 7.35
C ALA A 47 -1.96 -1.39 7.54
N THR A 48 -1.27 -1.43 8.68
CA THR A 48 -0.29 -2.47 8.98
C THR A 48 -0.98 -3.83 9.14
N HIS A 49 -2.08 -3.88 9.87
CA HIS A 49 -2.90 -5.10 9.99
C HIS A 49 -3.53 -5.46 8.64
N GLY A 50 -4.00 -4.49 7.87
CA GLY A 50 -4.49 -4.70 6.51
C GLY A 50 -3.46 -5.33 5.57
N GLN A 51 -2.18 -5.00 5.71
CA GLN A 51 -1.10 -5.65 4.96
C GLN A 51 -0.95 -7.14 5.32
N VAL A 52 -1.07 -7.49 6.59
CA VAL A 52 -1.05 -8.89 7.05
C VAL A 52 -2.26 -9.63 6.47
N LEU A 53 -3.45 -9.06 6.60
CA LEU A 53 -4.68 -9.63 6.05
C LEU A 53 -4.63 -9.81 4.53
N PHE A 54 -3.99 -8.89 3.81
CA PHE A 54 -3.79 -9.00 2.35
C PHE A 54 -3.06 -10.29 1.97
N ALA A 55 -2.03 -10.65 2.73
CA ALA A 55 -1.30 -11.90 2.53
C ALA A 55 -2.12 -13.12 2.99
N GLU A 56 -2.70 -13.07 4.19
CA GLU A 56 -3.45 -14.18 4.78
C GLU A 56 -4.71 -14.56 3.96
N LYS A 57 -5.40 -13.54 3.42
CA LYS A 57 -6.59 -13.76 2.59
C LYS A 57 -6.26 -14.09 1.13
N GLY A 58 -4.97 -14.17 0.77
CA GLY A 58 -4.52 -14.58 -0.56
C GLY A 58 -4.83 -13.58 -1.67
N CYS A 59 -5.01 -12.29 -1.37
CA CYS A 59 -5.38 -11.27 -2.36
C CYS A 59 -4.37 -11.20 -3.52
N GLY A 60 -3.07 -11.37 -3.21
CA GLY A 60 -1.98 -11.38 -4.18
C GLY A 60 -2.01 -12.53 -5.18
N GLY A 61 -2.77 -13.60 -4.91
CA GLY A 61 -2.96 -14.71 -5.84
C GLY A 61 -3.80 -14.33 -7.06
N CYS A 62 -4.67 -13.33 -6.93
CA CYS A 62 -5.51 -12.83 -8.01
C CYS A 62 -5.09 -11.43 -8.49
N HIS A 63 -4.50 -10.61 -7.64
CA HIS A 63 -4.17 -9.21 -7.91
C HIS A 63 -2.67 -8.95 -7.89
N THR A 64 -2.22 -8.00 -8.72
CA THR A 64 -0.90 -7.37 -8.57
C THR A 64 -0.98 -6.16 -7.66
N LEU A 65 0.08 -5.92 -6.87
CA LEU A 65 0.24 -4.71 -6.07
C LEU A 65 1.73 -4.39 -5.94
N LYS A 66 2.16 -3.24 -6.43
CA LYS A 66 3.55 -2.80 -6.42
C LYS A 66 4.12 -2.73 -5.00
N GLY A 67 5.31 -3.28 -4.83
CA GLY A 67 5.98 -3.30 -3.52
C GLY A 67 5.47 -4.38 -2.57
N VAL A 68 4.62 -5.31 -3.05
CA VAL A 68 4.18 -6.51 -2.32
C VAL A 68 4.61 -7.74 -3.11
N THR A 69 5.66 -8.42 -2.64
CA THR A 69 6.36 -9.49 -3.39
C THR A 69 5.44 -10.65 -3.80
N GLN A 70 4.41 -10.96 -3.02
CA GLN A 70 3.48 -12.07 -3.27
C GLN A 70 2.23 -11.65 -4.07
N ALA A 71 2.13 -10.39 -4.48
CA ALA A 71 1.01 -9.87 -5.25
C ALA A 71 1.35 -9.87 -6.74
N ALA A 72 1.24 -11.02 -7.38
CA ALA A 72 1.58 -11.24 -8.79
C ALA A 72 0.46 -11.88 -9.61
N GLY A 73 -0.76 -12.02 -9.05
CA GLY A 73 -1.92 -12.61 -9.72
C GLY A 73 -2.46 -11.72 -10.84
N LEU A 74 -2.98 -12.35 -11.89
CA LEU A 74 -3.49 -11.69 -13.09
C LEU A 74 -4.98 -11.93 -13.34
N VAL A 75 -5.69 -12.52 -12.39
CA VAL A 75 -7.13 -12.79 -12.48
C VAL A 75 -7.94 -11.52 -12.24
N GLY A 76 -7.56 -10.76 -11.22
CA GLY A 76 -8.15 -9.46 -10.89
C GLY A 76 -7.33 -8.29 -11.45
N PRO A 77 -7.88 -7.07 -11.46
CA PRO A 77 -7.15 -5.88 -11.91
C PRO A 77 -6.00 -5.55 -10.96
N PRO A 78 -4.95 -4.85 -11.45
CA PRO A 78 -3.91 -4.29 -10.58
C PRO A 78 -4.53 -3.42 -9.49
N LEU A 79 -4.00 -3.50 -8.26
CA LEU A 79 -4.49 -2.71 -7.12
C LEU A 79 -3.69 -1.41 -6.88
N ASP A 80 -2.67 -1.17 -7.70
CA ASP A 80 -1.91 0.09 -7.64
C ASP A 80 -2.84 1.29 -7.82
N GLY A 81 -2.74 2.25 -6.91
CA GLY A 81 -3.55 3.47 -6.93
C GLY A 81 -5.07 3.23 -6.82
N VAL A 82 -5.50 2.08 -6.30
CA VAL A 82 -6.95 1.79 -6.18
C VAL A 82 -7.67 2.83 -5.33
N GLY A 83 -7.01 3.38 -4.31
CA GLY A 83 -7.57 4.45 -3.47
C GLY A 83 -7.81 5.77 -4.19
N GLN A 84 -7.24 5.98 -5.38
CA GLN A 84 -7.39 7.21 -6.18
C GLN A 84 -8.38 7.05 -7.35
N ARG A 85 -8.90 5.85 -7.57
CA ARG A 85 -9.89 5.62 -8.62
C ARG A 85 -11.22 6.24 -8.26
N ALA A 86 -11.96 6.74 -9.24
CA ALA A 86 -13.30 7.28 -9.02
C ALA A 86 -14.31 6.18 -8.64
N MET A 87 -14.14 4.97 -9.19
CA MET A 87 -15.09 3.87 -9.07
C MET A 87 -14.42 2.57 -8.66
N ILE A 88 -15.14 1.74 -7.90
CA ILE A 88 -14.81 0.37 -7.55
C ILE A 88 -15.64 -0.55 -8.41
N ALA A 89 -15.01 -1.49 -9.12
CA ALA A 89 -15.64 -2.47 -9.99
C ALA A 89 -16.61 -1.87 -11.04
N GLY A 90 -16.48 -0.59 -11.34
CA GLY A 90 -17.41 0.11 -12.23
C GLY A 90 -18.80 0.38 -11.65
N MET A 91 -19.07 -0.01 -10.41
CA MET A 91 -20.42 -0.02 -9.81
C MET A 91 -20.56 0.90 -8.58
N LEU A 92 -19.52 1.03 -7.77
CA LEU A 92 -19.58 1.82 -6.55
C LEU A 92 -18.66 3.04 -6.63
N ALA A 93 -19.12 4.18 -6.14
CA ALA A 93 -18.23 5.31 -5.90
C ALA A 93 -17.11 4.88 -4.94
N ASN A 94 -15.88 5.26 -5.26
CA ASN A 94 -14.74 4.88 -4.43
C ASN A 94 -14.69 5.75 -3.16
N ASN A 95 -15.10 5.17 -2.08
CA ASN A 95 -14.93 5.67 -0.73
C ASN A 95 -14.58 4.49 0.20
N PRO A 96 -14.06 4.73 1.40
CA PRO A 96 -13.61 3.67 2.29
C PRO A 96 -14.68 2.63 2.65
N ASP A 97 -15.91 3.07 2.87
CA ASP A 97 -17.00 2.15 3.24
C ASP A 97 -17.37 1.23 2.06
N ASN A 98 -17.43 1.78 0.86
CA ASN A 98 -17.70 1.01 -0.36
C ASN A 98 -16.54 0.07 -0.69
N LEU A 99 -15.28 0.50 -0.50
CA LEU A 99 -14.13 -0.36 -0.72
C LEU A 99 -14.11 -1.51 0.31
N ALA A 100 -14.34 -1.24 1.58
CA ALA A 100 -14.41 -2.25 2.61
C ALA A 100 -15.57 -3.24 2.37
N ARG A 101 -16.73 -2.74 1.92
CA ARG A 101 -17.87 -3.59 1.51
C ARG A 101 -17.50 -4.46 0.31
N TRP A 102 -16.91 -3.89 -0.73
CA TRP A 102 -16.49 -4.62 -1.93
C TRP A 102 -15.50 -5.74 -1.58
N ILE A 103 -14.51 -5.45 -0.74
CA ILE A 103 -13.51 -6.44 -0.31
C ILE A 103 -14.18 -7.63 0.40
N ARG A 104 -15.15 -7.37 1.28
CA ARG A 104 -15.80 -8.40 2.08
C ARG A 104 -16.86 -9.18 1.33
N GLU A 105 -17.68 -8.47 0.56
CA GLU A 105 -18.94 -8.99 0.00
C GLU A 105 -19.13 -8.63 -1.49
N PRO A 106 -18.15 -8.89 -2.37
CA PRO A 106 -18.24 -8.48 -3.77
C PRO A 106 -19.43 -9.11 -4.51
N GLN A 107 -19.85 -10.31 -4.11
CA GLN A 107 -21.00 -11.00 -4.71
C GLN A 107 -22.34 -10.33 -4.40
N THR A 108 -22.43 -9.52 -3.34
CA THR A 108 -23.64 -8.72 -3.03
C THR A 108 -23.72 -7.46 -3.89
N VAL A 109 -22.60 -7.02 -4.46
CA VAL A 109 -22.54 -5.84 -5.33
C VAL A 109 -22.66 -6.23 -6.79
N VAL A 110 -21.90 -7.24 -7.22
CA VAL A 110 -21.93 -7.78 -8.59
C VAL A 110 -21.99 -9.31 -8.49
N PRO A 111 -23.18 -9.91 -8.48
CA PRO A 111 -23.32 -11.36 -8.44
C PRO A 111 -22.63 -12.03 -9.64
N GLY A 112 -21.90 -13.12 -9.40
CA GLY A 112 -21.20 -13.87 -10.43
C GLY A 112 -19.86 -13.28 -10.87
N ASN A 113 -19.36 -12.21 -10.23
CA ASN A 113 -18.00 -11.75 -10.49
C ASN A 113 -16.94 -12.76 -9.99
N ALA A 114 -15.70 -12.64 -10.48
CA ALA A 114 -14.63 -13.60 -10.16
C ALA A 114 -14.09 -13.47 -8.73
N MET A 115 -14.31 -12.34 -8.04
CA MET A 115 -13.86 -12.13 -6.67
C MET A 115 -14.82 -12.78 -5.68
N PRO A 116 -14.40 -13.76 -4.85
CA PRO A 116 -15.30 -14.43 -3.89
C PRO A 116 -15.61 -13.53 -2.70
N ASN A 117 -16.73 -13.80 -2.01
CA ASN A 117 -16.93 -13.27 -0.68
C ASN A 117 -15.85 -13.84 0.26
N LEU A 118 -15.25 -12.97 1.05
CA LEU A 118 -14.18 -13.36 1.98
C LEU A 118 -14.71 -13.36 3.42
N PRO A 119 -14.54 -14.47 4.16
CA PRO A 119 -14.92 -14.51 5.57
C PRO A 119 -13.98 -13.60 6.37
N MET A 120 -14.48 -12.42 6.75
CA MET A 120 -13.76 -11.43 7.54
C MET A 120 -14.72 -10.51 8.28
N SER A 121 -14.25 -9.89 9.35
CA SER A 121 -15.02 -8.90 10.11
C SER A 121 -15.14 -7.58 9.30
N LYS A 122 -16.06 -6.73 9.73
CA LYS A 122 -16.13 -5.36 9.17
C LYS A 122 -14.85 -4.57 9.45
N GLN A 123 -14.21 -4.80 10.60
CA GLN A 123 -12.95 -4.14 10.93
C GLN A 123 -11.81 -4.61 10.03
N ASP A 124 -11.68 -5.93 9.79
CA ASP A 124 -10.67 -6.47 8.89
C ASP A 124 -10.78 -5.88 7.48
N SER A 125 -12.00 -5.72 6.98
CA SER A 125 -12.21 -5.10 5.67
C SER A 125 -11.85 -3.60 5.65
N ARG A 126 -12.02 -2.88 6.76
CA ARG A 126 -11.54 -1.49 6.91
C ARG A 126 -10.02 -1.42 6.99
N ASP A 127 -9.39 -2.35 7.67
CA ASP A 127 -7.93 -2.46 7.76
C ASP A 127 -7.33 -2.73 6.37
N LEU A 128 -7.92 -3.64 5.60
CA LEU A 128 -7.55 -3.86 4.19
C LEU A 128 -7.76 -2.62 3.32
N ALA A 129 -8.87 -1.91 3.49
CA ALA A 129 -9.12 -0.67 2.77
C ALA A 129 -8.07 0.40 3.13
N ALA A 130 -7.73 0.56 4.42
CA ALA A 130 -6.67 1.46 4.87
C ALA A 130 -5.31 1.12 4.24
N PHE A 131 -4.96 -0.17 4.20
CA PHE A 131 -3.75 -0.63 3.53
C PHE A 131 -3.74 -0.28 2.03
N LEU A 132 -4.83 -0.53 1.33
CA LEU A 132 -4.93 -0.22 -0.10
C LEU A 132 -4.91 1.28 -0.38
N TYR A 133 -5.55 2.11 0.44
CA TYR A 133 -5.46 3.57 0.35
C TYR A 133 -4.04 4.09 0.62
N SER A 134 -3.27 3.43 1.49
CA SER A 134 -1.88 3.80 1.77
C SER A 134 -0.91 3.50 0.62
N LYS A 135 -1.35 2.73 -0.39
CA LYS A 135 -0.58 2.39 -1.59
C LYS A 135 -0.87 3.32 -2.78
N GLY A 136 -1.56 4.41 -2.51
CA GLY A 136 -2.03 5.54 -3.32
C GLY A 136 -1.40 5.89 -4.60
#